data_bc0e0b4b9c6217ef70dec24cfd33ba73
#
_entry.id   bc0e0b4b9c6217ef70dec24cfd33ba73
#
_cell.length_a   1.000
_cell.length_b   1.000
_cell.length_c   1.000
_cell.angle_alpha   90.00
_cell.angle_beta   90.00
_cell.angle_gamma   90.00
#
_symmetry.space_group_name_H-M   'P 1'
#
loop_
_entity.id
_entity.type
_entity.pdbx_description
1 polymer ?
#
loop_
_entity_poly.entity_id
_entity_poly.type
_entity_poly.pdbx_seq_one_letter_code
_entity_poly.pdbx_strand_id
1 'polypeptide(L)'
;MASNVRTLISYNRRLSQKSLVMIFLLIVAILGIVLFSSISMNLTGNNNNQAQAQEQQQVIGQIKIKKLWETPTDLKNPESVIYGPKQNVLFISNVNGKPDQNDQNGFISKVSPSNGSIIELNWITRLNAPKGLAISNDNNRLYVSDITDLVEIDIASGQIIKRFNAPGSAFLNDVVSDNQGNIYVSDTGTNTIYKLDTKTKDSHSTASLQVWLQNPLLNGPNGLHIDNNKNILIVASLGDLSNPGAGIEVVDLKNETIDTLGKGKEGTTSPFGGLDGIVSDATETYYYITDNPAGKLYVVNADGTGYVTLADLHTKGAADLGSIPGQSTIIIPLMQDNKLAAYKIVE
;
A
#
# COMPACT_ATOMS: atom_id res chain seq x y z
N MET A 1 -34.83 -9.53 -77.30
CA MET A 1 -34.84 -10.46 -76.13
C MET A 1 -35.28 -9.63 -74.92
N ALA A 2 -36.57 -9.53 -74.74
CA ALA A 2 -37.21 -8.86 -73.64
C ALA A 2 -38.20 -9.87 -73.06
N SER A 3 -37.95 -10.38 -71.83
CA SER A 3 -39.02 -10.91 -71.00
C SER A 3 -38.36 -11.39 -69.72
N ASN A 4 -38.87 -11.03 -68.59
CA ASN A 4 -38.67 -11.51 -67.21
C ASN A 4 -38.11 -10.50 -66.22
N VAL A 5 -38.76 -9.34 -66.15
CA VAL A 5 -38.67 -8.52 -64.93
C VAL A 5 -40.10 -8.05 -64.58
N ARG A 6 -40.93 -8.93 -64.12
CA ARG A 6 -42.27 -8.59 -63.54
C ARG A 6 -42.75 -9.80 -62.73
N THR A 7 -42.27 -10.01 -61.53
CA THR A 7 -43.06 -10.77 -60.53
C THR A 7 -42.29 -10.69 -59.16
N LEU A 8 -42.18 -9.53 -58.57
CA LEU A 8 -41.75 -9.38 -57.19
C LEU A 8 -42.28 -8.08 -56.55
N ILE A 9 -43.55 -7.78 -56.80
CA ILE A 9 -44.25 -6.73 -56.06
C ILE A 9 -45.66 -7.25 -55.81
N SER A 10 -45.91 -7.75 -54.59
CA SER A 10 -47.19 -7.61 -53.87
C SER A 10 -47.33 -8.70 -52.82
N TYR A 11 -46.59 -8.58 -51.68
CA TYR A 11 -47.08 -9.18 -50.45
C TYR A 11 -47.07 -8.14 -49.35
N ASN A 12 -47.80 -7.04 -49.58
CA ASN A 12 -48.08 -6.05 -48.56
C ASN A 12 -49.33 -6.50 -47.80
N ARG A 13 -49.22 -7.51 -46.93
CA ARG A 13 -50.26 -7.77 -45.93
C ARG A 13 -50.26 -6.59 -44.96
N ARG A 14 -51.19 -5.65 -45.19
CA ARG A 14 -51.52 -4.67 -44.12
C ARG A 14 -52.00 -5.46 -42.92
N LEU A 15 -51.18 -5.50 -41.88
CA LEU A 15 -51.59 -6.01 -40.57
C LEU A 15 -52.85 -5.27 -40.16
N SER A 16 -53.88 -5.99 -39.71
CA SER A 16 -55.09 -5.37 -39.20
C SER A 16 -54.77 -4.50 -37.98
N GLN A 17 -55.54 -3.46 -37.73
CA GLN A 17 -55.37 -2.62 -36.54
C GLN A 17 -55.33 -3.46 -35.25
N LYS A 18 -56.10 -4.56 -35.17
CA LYS A 18 -56.10 -5.50 -34.06
C LYS A 18 -54.75 -6.25 -33.92
N SER A 19 -54.14 -6.60 -35.06
CA SER A 19 -52.82 -7.25 -35.05
C SER A 19 -51.71 -6.29 -34.59
N LEU A 20 -51.75 -5.03 -34.99
CA LEU A 20 -50.83 -3.98 -34.55
C LEU A 20 -50.96 -3.69 -33.06
N VAL A 21 -52.19 -3.60 -32.53
CA VAL A 21 -52.43 -3.42 -31.10
C VAL A 21 -51.92 -4.62 -30.30
N MET A 22 -52.14 -5.85 -30.79
CA MET A 22 -51.61 -7.06 -30.09
C MET A 22 -50.09 -7.13 -30.08
N ILE A 23 -49.42 -6.74 -31.19
CA ILE A 23 -47.95 -6.67 -31.25
C ILE A 23 -47.43 -5.59 -30.30
N PHE A 24 -48.09 -4.42 -30.26
CA PHE A 24 -47.69 -3.35 -29.31
C PHE A 24 -47.86 -3.78 -27.85
N LEU A 25 -48.93 -4.43 -27.47
CA LEU A 25 -49.15 -4.96 -26.14
C LEU A 25 -48.14 -6.05 -25.77
N LEU A 26 -47.75 -6.91 -26.72
CA LEU A 26 -46.70 -7.92 -26.50
C LEU A 26 -45.32 -7.30 -26.27
N ILE A 27 -44.97 -6.27 -27.05
CA ILE A 27 -43.71 -5.51 -26.89
C ILE A 27 -43.66 -4.81 -25.53
N VAL A 28 -44.76 -4.19 -25.08
CA VAL A 28 -44.85 -3.53 -23.78
C VAL A 28 -44.72 -4.55 -22.64
N ALA A 29 -45.36 -5.73 -22.78
CA ALA A 29 -45.24 -6.81 -21.80
C ALA A 29 -43.79 -7.36 -21.70
N ILE A 30 -43.13 -7.57 -22.85
CA ILE A 30 -41.71 -8.03 -22.89
C ILE A 30 -40.79 -6.96 -22.31
N LEU A 31 -40.95 -5.68 -22.66
CA LEU A 31 -40.20 -4.57 -22.07
C LEU A 31 -40.42 -4.47 -20.55
N GLY A 32 -41.64 -4.66 -20.09
CA GLY A 32 -41.99 -4.68 -18.67
C GLY A 32 -41.31 -5.83 -17.92
N ILE A 33 -41.26 -7.04 -18.50
CA ILE A 33 -40.57 -8.21 -17.92
C ILE A 33 -39.06 -7.99 -17.88
N VAL A 34 -38.47 -7.45 -18.95
CA VAL A 34 -37.03 -7.16 -19.00
C VAL A 34 -36.66 -6.09 -17.98
N LEU A 35 -37.43 -5.01 -17.86
CA LEU A 35 -37.22 -3.97 -16.86
C LEU A 35 -37.36 -4.51 -15.42
N PHE A 36 -38.41 -5.32 -15.18
CA PHE A 36 -38.64 -5.90 -13.85
C PHE A 36 -37.53 -6.91 -13.46
N SER A 37 -37.06 -7.74 -14.39
CA SER A 37 -35.94 -8.65 -14.16
C SER A 37 -34.61 -7.90 -13.92
N SER A 38 -34.36 -6.82 -14.65
CA SER A 38 -33.18 -5.99 -14.46
C SER A 38 -33.20 -5.26 -13.11
N ILE A 39 -34.35 -4.75 -12.69
CA ILE A 39 -34.53 -4.12 -11.37
C ILE A 39 -34.40 -5.17 -10.26
N SER A 40 -34.98 -6.37 -10.42
CA SER A 40 -34.85 -7.44 -9.42
C SER A 40 -33.42 -7.92 -9.28
N MET A 41 -32.66 -8.10 -10.38
CA MET A 41 -31.26 -8.48 -10.33
C MET A 41 -30.38 -7.41 -9.67
N ASN A 42 -30.66 -6.13 -9.95
CA ASN A 42 -29.93 -5.04 -9.29
C ASN A 42 -30.24 -4.93 -7.79
N LEU A 43 -31.48 -5.15 -7.39
CA LEU A 43 -31.88 -5.14 -5.97
C LEU A 43 -31.29 -6.33 -5.20
N THR A 44 -31.30 -7.53 -5.78
CA THR A 44 -30.72 -8.72 -5.15
C THR A 44 -29.19 -8.63 -5.12
N GLY A 45 -28.54 -8.14 -6.18
CA GLY A 45 -27.10 -7.89 -6.20
C GLY A 45 -26.67 -6.87 -5.16
N ASN A 46 -27.39 -5.75 -5.03
CA ASN A 46 -27.11 -4.74 -4.01
C ASN A 46 -27.29 -5.28 -2.57
N ASN A 47 -28.33 -6.05 -2.31
CA ASN A 47 -28.58 -6.62 -1.01
C ASN A 47 -27.49 -7.65 -0.63
N ASN A 48 -27.04 -8.48 -1.58
CA ASN A 48 -25.97 -9.44 -1.35
C ASN A 48 -24.64 -8.73 -1.07
N ASN A 49 -24.32 -7.70 -1.82
CA ASN A 49 -23.10 -6.90 -1.62
C ASN A 49 -23.10 -6.18 -0.26
N GLN A 50 -24.28 -5.65 0.15
CA GLN A 50 -24.41 -5.02 1.47
C GLN A 50 -24.31 -6.06 2.61
N ALA A 51 -24.88 -7.23 2.46
CA ALA A 51 -24.78 -8.30 3.44
C ALA A 51 -23.32 -8.80 3.59
N GLN A 52 -22.61 -8.99 2.47
CA GLN A 52 -21.18 -9.35 2.47
C GLN A 52 -20.32 -8.28 3.12
N ALA A 53 -20.52 -7.01 2.80
CA ALA A 53 -19.79 -5.90 3.41
C ALA A 53 -20.04 -5.81 4.92
N GLN A 54 -21.28 -6.06 5.39
CA GLN A 54 -21.59 -6.11 6.81
C GLN A 54 -20.93 -7.29 7.51
N GLU A 55 -20.91 -8.46 6.90
CA GLU A 55 -20.24 -9.65 7.43
C GLU A 55 -18.73 -9.42 7.54
N GLN A 56 -18.10 -8.88 6.51
CA GLN A 56 -16.67 -8.53 6.52
C GLN A 56 -16.36 -7.47 7.57
N GLN A 57 -17.19 -6.44 7.72
CA GLN A 57 -17.04 -5.43 8.77
C GLN A 57 -17.17 -6.04 10.17
N GLN A 58 -18.01 -7.05 10.34
CA GLN A 58 -18.15 -7.77 11.60
C GLN A 58 -16.91 -8.62 11.88
N VAL A 59 -16.35 -9.30 10.88
CA VAL A 59 -15.13 -10.11 11.02
C VAL A 59 -13.93 -9.23 11.35
N ILE A 60 -13.68 -8.17 10.60
CA ILE A 60 -12.56 -7.25 10.87
C ILE A 60 -12.66 -6.59 12.25
N GLY A 61 -13.88 -6.40 12.77
CA GLY A 61 -14.14 -5.88 14.12
C GLY A 61 -13.77 -6.85 15.26
N GLN A 62 -13.50 -8.14 14.96
CA GLN A 62 -13.03 -9.11 15.95
C GLN A 62 -11.51 -9.03 16.15
N ILE A 63 -10.76 -8.52 15.16
CA ILE A 63 -9.31 -8.41 15.24
C ILE A 63 -8.94 -7.49 16.39
N LYS A 64 -8.02 -7.94 17.24
CA LYS A 64 -7.47 -7.22 18.39
C LYS A 64 -5.96 -7.25 18.35
N ILE A 65 -5.34 -6.37 19.11
CA ILE A 65 -3.90 -6.44 19.36
C ILE A 65 -3.61 -6.55 20.85
N LYS A 66 -2.52 -7.22 21.14
CA LYS A 66 -1.97 -7.34 22.50
C LYS A 66 -0.51 -6.89 22.48
N LYS A 67 -0.17 -5.87 23.28
CA LYS A 67 1.21 -5.45 23.43
C LYS A 67 2.07 -6.58 23.96
N LEU A 68 3.20 -6.84 23.30
CA LEU A 68 4.20 -7.84 23.68
C LEU A 68 5.34 -7.19 24.48
N TRP A 69 5.94 -6.14 23.92
CA TRP A 69 7.05 -5.42 24.52
C TRP A 69 7.19 -4.02 23.91
N GLU A 70 7.95 -3.17 24.58
CA GLU A 70 8.48 -1.90 24.07
C GLU A 70 9.99 -1.86 24.29
N THR A 71 10.72 -1.12 23.43
CA THR A 71 12.14 -0.83 23.66
C THR A 71 12.30 0.22 24.75
N PRO A 72 13.49 0.35 25.34
CA PRO A 72 13.91 1.59 26.00
C PRO A 72 13.84 2.80 25.05
N THR A 73 13.91 4.01 25.59
CA THR A 73 13.82 5.29 24.85
C THR A 73 15.18 5.79 24.33
N ASP A 74 16.09 4.86 23.99
CA ASP A 74 17.44 5.19 23.51
C ASP A 74 17.49 5.42 22.00
N LEU A 75 16.50 4.94 21.25
CA LEU A 75 16.36 5.22 19.81
C LEU A 75 16.17 6.73 19.58
N LYS A 76 16.41 7.19 18.35
CA LYS A 76 16.34 8.63 18.01
C LYS A 76 15.44 8.86 16.81
N ASN A 77 14.19 9.22 17.08
CA ASN A 77 13.16 9.36 16.05
C ASN A 77 13.14 8.13 15.11
N PRO A 78 12.89 6.91 15.67
CA PRO A 78 12.82 5.71 14.85
C PRO A 78 11.70 5.85 13.84
N GLU A 79 12.00 5.54 12.58
CA GLU A 79 11.06 5.80 11.50
C GLU A 79 10.57 4.52 10.83
N SER A 80 11.45 3.56 10.51
CA SER A 80 11.07 2.29 9.93
C SER A 80 11.71 1.11 10.66
N VAL A 81 11.08 -0.07 10.53
CA VAL A 81 11.56 -1.32 11.11
C VAL A 81 11.37 -2.48 10.14
N ILE A 82 12.42 -3.27 9.93
CA ILE A 82 12.34 -4.50 9.13
C ILE A 82 12.99 -5.69 9.85
N TYR A 83 12.37 -6.87 9.72
CA TYR A 83 12.91 -8.10 10.29
C TYR A 83 13.97 -8.72 9.37
N GLY A 84 15.17 -8.95 9.91
CA GLY A 84 16.30 -9.60 9.25
C GLY A 84 16.38 -11.09 9.60
N PRO A 85 15.88 -12.00 8.73
CA PRO A 85 15.72 -13.41 9.09
C PRO A 85 17.05 -14.15 9.28
N LYS A 86 18.11 -13.79 8.55
CA LYS A 86 19.43 -14.43 8.70
C LYS A 86 20.09 -14.19 10.05
N GLN A 87 19.92 -13.00 10.61
CA GLN A 87 20.51 -12.62 11.89
C GLN A 87 19.51 -12.71 13.04
N ASN A 88 18.22 -12.93 12.73
CA ASN A 88 17.11 -12.89 13.68
C ASN A 88 17.13 -11.60 14.51
N VAL A 89 17.16 -10.47 13.82
CA VAL A 89 17.16 -9.12 14.40
C VAL A 89 16.14 -8.23 13.71
N LEU A 90 15.76 -7.15 14.36
CA LEU A 90 15.08 -6.03 13.73
C LEU A 90 16.14 -4.98 13.38
N PHE A 91 16.12 -4.49 12.13
CA PHE A 91 16.85 -3.29 11.72
C PHE A 91 15.91 -2.10 11.84
N ILE A 92 16.40 -1.01 12.42
CA ILE A 92 15.60 0.20 12.68
C ILE A 92 16.34 1.41 12.13
N SER A 93 15.69 2.18 11.28
CA SER A 93 16.17 3.49 10.87
C SER A 93 15.89 4.52 11.97
N ASN A 94 16.88 5.36 12.25
CA ASN A 94 16.78 6.45 13.21
C ASN A 94 17.13 7.76 12.50
N VAL A 95 16.14 8.63 12.33
CA VAL A 95 16.29 9.95 11.69
C VAL A 95 17.24 10.83 12.50
N ASN A 96 17.16 10.78 13.84
CA ASN A 96 17.99 11.50 14.78
C ASN A 96 18.07 13.01 14.53
N GLY A 97 16.92 13.64 14.30
CA GLY A 97 16.85 15.09 14.03
C GLY A 97 15.74 15.47 13.09
N LYS A 98 16.04 16.35 12.14
CA LYS A 98 15.07 16.77 11.13
C LYS A 98 15.06 15.80 9.96
N PRO A 99 13.88 15.47 9.40
CA PRO A 99 13.76 14.42 8.38
C PRO A 99 14.30 14.83 6.99
N ASP A 100 14.72 16.07 6.81
CA ASP A 100 15.23 16.68 5.58
C ASP A 100 16.65 17.23 5.70
N GLN A 101 17.33 17.01 6.82
CA GLN A 101 18.63 17.61 7.10
C GLN A 101 19.79 16.70 6.71
N ASN A 102 20.72 17.22 5.88
CA ASN A 102 21.96 16.54 5.50
C ASN A 102 23.06 16.79 6.55
N ASP A 103 23.00 16.09 7.70
CA ASP A 103 23.92 16.34 8.84
C ASP A 103 24.72 15.10 9.27
N GLN A 104 24.49 13.94 8.61
CA GLN A 104 25.17 12.67 8.84
C GLN A 104 25.03 12.14 10.28
N ASN A 105 23.97 12.51 10.98
CA ASN A 105 23.73 12.07 12.36
C ASN A 105 22.77 10.88 12.45
N GLY A 106 22.08 10.53 11.35
CA GLY A 106 21.20 9.38 11.25
C GLY A 106 21.94 8.06 11.29
N PHE A 107 21.26 7.01 11.74
CA PHE A 107 21.87 5.70 11.95
C PHE A 107 20.84 4.55 11.86
N ILE A 108 21.35 3.32 11.69
CA ILE A 108 20.55 2.09 11.81
C ILE A 108 20.93 1.37 13.11
N SER A 109 19.90 0.93 13.83
CA SER A 109 20.06 0.10 15.04
C SER A 109 19.69 -1.36 14.78
N LYS A 110 20.17 -2.26 15.64
CA LYS A 110 19.71 -3.65 15.77
C LYS A 110 18.99 -3.86 17.09
N VAL A 111 17.81 -4.45 17.01
CA VAL A 111 16.95 -4.74 18.17
C VAL A 111 16.53 -6.20 18.15
N SER A 112 16.39 -6.81 19.33
CA SER A 112 15.91 -8.18 19.49
C SER A 112 14.41 -8.27 19.17
N PRO A 113 13.99 -9.15 18.26
CA PRO A 113 12.57 -9.31 17.94
C PRO A 113 11.77 -9.98 19.08
N SER A 114 12.45 -10.66 20.01
CA SER A 114 11.80 -11.41 21.08
C SER A 114 11.36 -10.55 22.28
N ASN A 115 12.09 -9.47 22.56
CA ASN A 115 11.87 -8.69 23.79
C ASN A 115 12.16 -7.20 23.67
N GLY A 116 12.52 -6.70 22.49
CA GLY A 116 12.79 -5.27 22.25
C GLY A 116 14.12 -4.76 22.84
N SER A 117 15.01 -5.63 23.34
CA SER A 117 16.31 -5.17 23.80
C SER A 117 17.17 -4.66 22.65
N ILE A 118 17.83 -3.52 22.84
CA ILE A 118 18.76 -2.96 21.86
C ILE A 118 20.03 -3.80 21.86
N ILE A 119 20.34 -4.45 20.73
CA ILE A 119 21.52 -5.27 20.53
C ILE A 119 22.71 -4.37 20.19
N GLU A 120 22.48 -3.44 19.25
CA GLU A 120 23.48 -2.49 18.78
C GLU A 120 22.78 -1.20 18.37
N LEU A 121 23.04 -0.12 19.09
CA LEU A 121 22.33 1.14 18.85
C LEU A 121 22.79 1.81 17.53
N ASN A 122 24.08 1.86 17.28
CA ASN A 122 24.68 2.56 16.13
C ASN A 122 25.40 1.56 15.22
N TRP A 123 24.66 0.59 14.66
CA TRP A 123 25.23 -0.42 13.77
C TRP A 123 25.75 0.18 12.46
N ILE A 124 24.95 1.05 11.82
CA ILE A 124 25.38 1.84 10.67
C ILE A 124 25.21 3.30 11.04
N THR A 125 26.21 4.10 10.75
CA THR A 125 26.24 5.55 11.01
C THR A 125 26.52 6.34 9.74
N ARG A 126 26.50 7.68 9.83
CA ARG A 126 26.75 8.61 8.71
C ARG A 126 25.68 8.51 7.63
N LEU A 127 24.46 8.23 8.01
CA LEU A 127 23.26 8.50 7.24
C LEU A 127 22.77 9.89 7.60
N ASN A 128 21.99 10.52 6.74
CA ASN A 128 21.43 11.85 7.02
C ASN A 128 20.14 11.72 7.84
N ALA A 129 19.06 11.29 7.17
CA ALA A 129 17.76 11.08 7.79
C ALA A 129 17.14 9.79 7.22
N PRO A 130 17.70 8.61 7.60
CA PRO A 130 17.26 7.32 7.07
C PRO A 130 15.81 7.04 7.46
N LYS A 131 15.04 6.54 6.49
CA LYS A 131 13.62 6.22 6.63
C LYS A 131 13.35 4.77 6.26
N GLY A 132 12.58 4.52 5.20
CA GLY A 132 12.16 3.19 4.79
C GLY A 132 13.28 2.19 4.58
N LEU A 133 12.97 0.93 4.86
CA LEU A 133 13.91 -0.19 4.85
C LEU A 133 13.39 -1.35 4.02
N ALA A 134 14.23 -1.91 3.14
CA ALA A 134 13.96 -3.17 2.47
C ALA A 134 15.15 -4.13 2.54
N ILE A 135 14.87 -5.43 2.54
CA ILE A 135 15.92 -6.47 2.48
C ILE A 135 15.84 -7.17 1.12
N SER A 136 17.00 -7.43 0.51
CA SER A 136 17.09 -8.20 -0.73
C SER A 136 16.57 -9.64 -0.56
N ASN A 137 16.09 -10.26 -1.64
CA ASN A 137 15.52 -11.61 -1.61
C ASN A 137 16.49 -12.68 -1.09
N ASP A 138 17.79 -12.48 -1.27
CA ASP A 138 18.85 -13.36 -0.73
C ASP A 138 19.22 -13.03 0.72
N ASN A 139 18.59 -12.03 1.32
CA ASN A 139 18.83 -11.52 2.66
C ASN A 139 20.29 -11.11 2.94
N ASN A 140 21.00 -10.60 1.92
CA ASN A 140 22.38 -10.15 2.05
C ASN A 140 22.51 -8.63 2.05
N ARG A 141 21.52 -7.92 1.53
CA ARG A 141 21.55 -6.46 1.38
C ARG A 141 20.38 -5.83 2.13
N LEU A 142 20.67 -4.72 2.79
CA LEU A 142 19.69 -3.79 3.34
C LEU A 142 19.71 -2.54 2.47
N TYR A 143 18.55 -2.13 1.98
CA TYR A 143 18.32 -0.88 1.27
C TYR A 143 17.65 0.10 2.21
N VAL A 144 18.13 1.35 2.20
CA VAL A 144 17.66 2.42 3.09
C VAL A 144 17.46 3.69 2.29
N SER A 145 16.30 4.30 2.35
CA SER A 145 16.10 5.65 1.82
C SER A 145 16.73 6.69 2.76
N ASP A 146 17.48 7.64 2.19
CA ASP A 146 18.22 8.65 2.94
C ASP A 146 18.13 10.01 2.23
N ILE A 147 17.03 10.71 2.43
CA ILE A 147 16.60 11.99 1.83
C ILE A 147 16.42 11.89 0.31
N THR A 148 17.49 11.88 -0.47
CA THR A 148 17.49 11.83 -1.95
C THR A 148 18.27 10.65 -2.50
N ASP A 149 18.85 9.83 -1.63
CA ASP A 149 19.63 8.65 -1.98
C ASP A 149 18.96 7.37 -1.48
N LEU A 150 19.08 6.30 -2.25
CA LEU A 150 18.88 4.94 -1.78
C LEU A 150 20.25 4.36 -1.44
N VAL A 151 20.44 3.93 -0.20
CA VAL A 151 21.70 3.40 0.32
C VAL A 151 21.66 1.89 0.38
N GLU A 152 22.61 1.21 -0.26
CA GLU A 152 22.79 -0.24 -0.20
C GLU A 152 23.85 -0.59 0.82
N ILE A 153 23.51 -1.49 1.76
CA ILE A 153 24.35 -1.93 2.87
C ILE A 153 24.52 -3.45 2.82
N ASP A 154 25.73 -3.94 2.99
CA ASP A 154 25.99 -5.36 3.20
C ASP A 154 25.66 -5.75 4.64
N ILE A 155 24.67 -6.65 4.81
CA ILE A 155 24.16 -7.02 6.15
C ILE A 155 25.20 -7.74 7.00
N ALA A 156 26.09 -8.52 6.38
CA ALA A 156 27.08 -9.30 7.12
C ALA A 156 28.22 -8.43 7.70
N SER A 157 28.71 -7.49 6.90
CA SER A 157 29.81 -6.61 7.29
C SER A 157 29.38 -5.27 7.89
N GLY A 158 28.14 -4.84 7.66
CA GLY A 158 27.67 -3.50 8.01
C GLY A 158 28.29 -2.39 7.16
N GLN A 159 28.83 -2.72 5.98
CA GLN A 159 29.44 -1.71 5.11
C GLN A 159 28.42 -1.12 4.13
N ILE A 160 28.44 0.19 3.99
CA ILE A 160 27.73 0.86 2.88
C ILE A 160 28.46 0.52 1.58
N ILE A 161 27.76 -0.17 0.68
CA ILE A 161 28.28 -0.63 -0.61
C ILE A 161 28.13 0.45 -1.66
N LYS A 162 26.95 1.07 -1.71
CA LYS A 162 26.62 2.06 -2.76
C LYS A 162 25.54 3.02 -2.29
N ARG A 163 25.56 4.20 -2.85
CA ARG A 163 24.47 5.18 -2.80
C ARG A 163 23.97 5.42 -4.21
N PHE A 164 22.66 5.30 -4.40
CA PHE A 164 21.97 5.54 -5.66
C PHE A 164 21.21 6.85 -5.51
N ASN A 165 21.66 7.89 -6.16
CA ASN A 165 20.92 9.14 -6.19
C ASN A 165 19.63 8.98 -7.00
N ALA A 166 18.52 9.50 -6.49
CA ALA A 166 17.23 9.54 -7.17
C ALA A 166 17.10 10.88 -7.92
N PRO A 167 17.18 10.90 -9.26
CA PRO A 167 17.17 12.15 -10.01
C PRO A 167 15.86 12.91 -9.84
N GLY A 168 15.92 14.14 -9.36
CA GLY A 168 14.75 15.01 -9.17
C GLY A 168 13.93 14.72 -7.92
N SER A 169 14.38 13.81 -7.06
CA SER A 169 13.71 13.53 -5.78
C SER A 169 13.80 14.72 -4.81
N ALA A 170 12.81 14.79 -3.94
CA ALA A 170 12.76 15.78 -2.86
C ALA A 170 12.78 15.13 -1.47
N PHE A 171 12.07 13.99 -1.31
CA PHE A 171 11.88 13.37 -0.01
C PHE A 171 11.58 11.88 -0.17
N LEU A 172 12.64 11.08 -0.41
CA LEU A 172 12.50 9.63 -0.41
C LEU A 172 12.02 9.18 0.95
N ASN A 173 11.05 8.26 0.94
CA ASN A 173 10.40 7.79 2.14
C ASN A 173 10.53 6.28 2.26
N ASP A 174 9.55 5.48 1.88
CA ASP A 174 9.60 4.04 2.09
C ASP A 174 10.24 3.26 0.95
N VAL A 175 10.67 2.04 1.25
CA VAL A 175 11.38 1.13 0.35
C VAL A 175 10.80 -0.27 0.43
N VAL A 176 10.50 -0.88 -0.71
CA VAL A 176 10.03 -2.26 -0.76
C VAL A 176 10.72 -3.05 -1.87
N SER A 177 10.90 -4.36 -1.69
CA SER A 177 11.44 -5.27 -2.69
C SER A 177 10.37 -6.23 -3.21
N ASP A 178 10.35 -6.47 -4.54
CA ASP A 178 9.52 -7.51 -5.12
C ASP A 178 10.24 -8.88 -5.14
N ASN A 179 9.50 -9.95 -5.44
CA ASN A 179 10.08 -11.30 -5.55
C ASN A 179 11.02 -11.48 -6.75
N GLN A 180 11.10 -10.50 -7.64
CA GLN A 180 12.02 -10.47 -8.76
C GLN A 180 13.34 -9.77 -8.40
N GLY A 181 13.42 -9.13 -7.24
CA GLY A 181 14.58 -8.39 -6.74
C GLY A 181 14.63 -6.93 -7.20
N ASN A 182 13.56 -6.38 -7.79
CA ASN A 182 13.49 -4.95 -7.98
C ASN A 182 13.21 -4.26 -6.63
N ILE A 183 13.78 -3.07 -6.47
CA ILE A 183 13.53 -2.21 -5.31
C ILE A 183 12.70 -1.02 -5.76
N TYR A 184 11.61 -0.75 -5.06
CA TYR A 184 10.76 0.42 -5.27
C TYR A 184 10.91 1.37 -4.10
N VAL A 185 10.93 2.67 -4.39
CA VAL A 185 11.14 3.73 -3.39
C VAL A 185 10.12 4.82 -3.61
N SER A 186 9.37 5.19 -2.58
CA SER A 186 8.45 6.32 -2.64
C SER A 186 9.20 7.65 -2.46
N ASP A 187 8.74 8.68 -3.14
CA ASP A 187 9.10 10.09 -2.91
C ASP A 187 7.83 10.88 -2.62
N THR A 188 7.61 11.15 -1.37
CA THR A 188 6.45 11.89 -0.87
C THR A 188 6.40 13.31 -1.43
N GLY A 189 7.58 13.92 -1.63
CA GLY A 189 7.68 15.32 -2.05
C GLY A 189 7.36 15.57 -3.53
N THR A 190 7.47 14.55 -4.38
CA THR A 190 7.30 14.70 -5.84
C THR A 190 6.21 13.82 -6.44
N ASN A 191 5.43 13.09 -5.61
CA ASN A 191 4.45 12.10 -6.08
C ASN A 191 5.07 11.09 -7.04
N THR A 192 6.22 10.52 -6.66
CA THR A 192 7.01 9.63 -7.51
C THR A 192 7.28 8.31 -6.80
N ILE A 193 7.24 7.22 -7.57
CA ILE A 193 7.84 5.94 -7.19
C ILE A 193 9.06 5.74 -8.09
N TYR A 194 10.21 5.54 -7.47
CA TYR A 194 11.45 5.15 -8.15
C TYR A 194 11.59 3.63 -8.16
N LYS A 195 12.36 3.12 -9.13
CA LYS A 195 12.69 1.70 -9.25
C LYS A 195 14.18 1.50 -9.49
N LEU A 196 14.77 0.55 -8.77
CA LEU A 196 16.10 0.01 -9.01
C LEU A 196 15.97 -1.44 -9.47
N ASP A 197 16.45 -1.76 -10.68
CA ASP A 197 16.61 -3.13 -11.15
C ASP A 197 17.97 -3.67 -10.68
N THR A 198 17.94 -4.62 -9.75
CA THR A 198 19.16 -5.21 -9.18
C THR A 198 19.73 -6.36 -10.02
N LYS A 199 19.03 -6.80 -11.09
CA LYS A 199 19.44 -7.94 -11.93
C LYS A 199 20.40 -7.59 -13.05
N THR A 200 20.58 -6.31 -13.37
CA THR A 200 21.51 -5.87 -14.41
C THR A 200 22.96 -6.13 -13.97
N LYS A 201 23.41 -7.39 -14.23
CA LYS A 201 24.72 -7.93 -13.82
C LYS A 201 25.88 -7.48 -14.69
N ASP A 202 25.71 -6.55 -15.59
CA ASP A 202 26.85 -6.01 -16.33
C ASP A 202 27.72 -5.21 -15.38
N SER A 203 28.95 -5.71 -15.17
CA SER A 203 29.98 -5.07 -14.34
C SER A 203 30.34 -3.66 -14.79
N HIS A 204 29.74 -3.18 -15.89
CA HIS A 204 29.84 -1.82 -16.44
C HIS A 204 28.49 -1.10 -16.47
N SER A 205 27.38 -1.77 -16.09
CA SER A 205 26.09 -1.11 -15.94
C SER A 205 26.10 -0.30 -14.64
N THR A 206 26.02 0.99 -14.77
CA THR A 206 25.71 1.91 -13.67
C THR A 206 24.24 1.72 -13.31
N ALA A 207 23.90 0.65 -12.57
CA ALA A 207 22.58 0.52 -12.00
C ALA A 207 22.25 1.85 -11.30
N SER A 208 21.16 2.48 -11.72
CA SER A 208 20.71 3.77 -11.20
C SER A 208 19.25 3.66 -10.82
N LEU A 209 18.89 4.42 -9.83
CA LEU A 209 17.50 4.58 -9.44
C LEU A 209 16.81 5.41 -10.53
N GLN A 210 15.72 4.88 -11.09
CA GLN A 210 14.99 5.52 -12.18
C GLN A 210 13.57 5.88 -11.73
N VAL A 211 13.03 6.97 -12.26
CA VAL A 211 11.60 7.25 -12.14
C VAL A 211 10.85 6.09 -12.81
N TRP A 212 10.06 5.36 -12.05
CA TRP A 212 9.18 4.32 -12.58
C TRP A 212 7.77 4.88 -12.80
N LEU A 213 7.20 5.57 -11.81
CA LEU A 213 5.87 6.17 -11.91
C LEU A 213 5.88 7.54 -11.23
N GLN A 214 5.44 8.57 -11.93
CA GLN A 214 5.21 9.90 -11.37
C GLN A 214 3.77 10.32 -11.68
N ASN A 215 2.94 10.46 -10.66
CA ASN A 215 1.53 10.78 -10.85
C ASN A 215 0.95 11.47 -9.60
N PRO A 216 0.23 12.60 -9.74
CA PRO A 216 -0.45 13.25 -8.63
C PRO A 216 -1.46 12.37 -7.88
N LEU A 217 -1.99 11.32 -8.53
CA LEU A 217 -2.90 10.37 -7.88
C LEU A 217 -2.23 9.55 -6.78
N LEU A 218 -0.88 9.49 -6.74
CA LEU A 218 -0.16 8.88 -5.62
C LEU A 218 -0.32 9.68 -4.31
N ASN A 219 -0.69 10.95 -4.40
CA ASN A 219 -1.13 11.79 -3.28
C ASN A 219 -0.18 11.78 -2.07
N GLY A 220 1.09 12.07 -2.29
CA GLY A 220 2.13 12.00 -1.27
C GLY A 220 2.44 10.56 -0.85
N PRO A 221 2.98 9.72 -1.77
CA PRO A 221 3.27 8.31 -1.49
C PRO A 221 4.24 8.19 -0.33
N ASN A 222 3.90 7.39 0.66
CA ASN A 222 4.66 7.12 1.87
C ASN A 222 4.90 5.61 1.95
N GLY A 223 4.23 4.86 2.83
CA GLY A 223 4.42 3.44 3.01
C GLY A 223 4.10 2.61 1.77
N LEU A 224 4.90 1.58 1.52
CA LEU A 224 4.81 0.71 0.36
C LEU A 224 4.65 -0.76 0.79
N HIS A 225 3.76 -1.48 0.12
CA HIS A 225 3.65 -2.93 0.25
C HIS A 225 3.45 -3.58 -1.13
N ILE A 226 4.10 -4.71 -1.41
CA ILE A 226 3.91 -5.47 -2.65
C ILE A 226 3.16 -6.77 -2.38
N ASP A 227 1.95 -6.90 -2.95
CA ASP A 227 1.29 -8.19 -3.11
C ASP A 227 1.82 -8.86 -4.40
N ASN A 228 2.80 -9.75 -4.22
CA ASN A 228 3.42 -10.46 -5.33
C ASN A 228 2.45 -11.42 -6.04
N ASN A 229 1.39 -11.89 -5.36
CA ASN A 229 0.43 -12.81 -5.97
C ASN A 229 -0.48 -12.07 -6.96
N LYS A 230 -0.88 -10.85 -6.62
CA LYS A 230 -1.70 -10.00 -7.48
C LYS A 230 -0.87 -9.13 -8.43
N ASN A 231 0.45 -9.07 -8.25
CA ASN A 231 1.37 -8.21 -8.99
C ASN A 231 1.00 -6.73 -8.88
N ILE A 232 0.73 -6.27 -7.66
CA ILE A 232 0.36 -4.89 -7.34
C ILE A 232 1.26 -4.31 -6.25
N LEU A 233 1.44 -3.00 -6.33
CA LEU A 233 2.04 -2.18 -5.27
C LEU A 233 0.91 -1.43 -4.55
N ILE A 234 0.85 -1.58 -3.25
CA ILE A 234 -0.06 -0.84 -2.38
C ILE A 234 0.71 0.33 -1.80
N VAL A 235 0.14 1.51 -1.86
CA VAL A 235 0.75 2.76 -1.41
C VAL A 235 -0.13 3.37 -0.32
N ALA A 236 0.41 3.47 0.88
CA ALA A 236 -0.18 4.28 1.95
C ALA A 236 0.22 5.74 1.71
N SER A 237 -0.73 6.60 1.39
CA SER A 237 -0.45 7.99 1.02
C SER A 237 -0.54 8.91 2.23
N LEU A 238 0.44 9.81 2.36
CA LEU A 238 0.43 10.83 3.41
C LEU A 238 -0.70 11.85 3.19
N GLY A 239 -1.09 12.05 1.94
CA GLY A 239 -2.04 13.10 1.56
C GLY A 239 -1.43 14.50 1.60
N ASP A 240 -2.28 15.49 1.43
CA ASP A 240 -1.94 16.88 1.70
C ASP A 240 -2.26 17.18 3.16
N LEU A 241 -1.24 17.40 3.99
CA LEU A 241 -1.41 17.68 5.42
C LEU A 241 -2.21 18.96 5.69
N SER A 242 -2.30 19.87 4.71
CA SER A 242 -3.14 21.07 4.78
C SER A 242 -4.61 20.82 4.41
N ASN A 243 -4.86 19.70 3.72
CA ASN A 243 -6.18 19.28 3.28
C ASN A 243 -6.30 17.75 3.43
N PRO A 244 -6.73 17.27 4.63
CA PRO A 244 -6.77 15.84 4.93
C PRO A 244 -7.49 15.04 3.85
N GLY A 245 -6.87 13.99 3.36
CA GLY A 245 -7.38 13.20 2.25
C GLY A 245 -6.42 12.05 1.90
N ALA A 246 -5.65 11.58 2.91
CA ALA A 246 -4.81 10.41 2.77
C ALA A 246 -5.60 9.21 2.24
N GLY A 247 -5.00 8.43 1.38
CA GLY A 247 -5.62 7.29 0.71
C GLY A 247 -4.73 6.06 0.71
N ILE A 248 -5.29 4.96 0.22
CA ILE A 248 -4.55 3.74 -0.06
C ILE A 248 -4.65 3.54 -1.56
N GLU A 249 -3.55 3.77 -2.27
CA GLU A 249 -3.52 3.64 -3.72
C GLU A 249 -3.02 2.24 -4.11
N VAL A 250 -3.60 1.69 -5.17
CA VAL A 250 -3.24 0.38 -5.71
C VAL A 250 -2.67 0.58 -7.11
N VAL A 251 -1.42 0.22 -7.30
CA VAL A 251 -0.72 0.37 -8.58
C VAL A 251 -0.45 -1.00 -9.19
N ASP A 252 -0.94 -1.24 -10.40
CA ASP A 252 -0.60 -2.43 -11.18
C ASP A 252 0.86 -2.36 -11.62
N LEU A 253 1.69 -3.32 -11.21
CA LEU A 253 3.13 -3.32 -11.49
C LEU A 253 3.47 -3.52 -12.97
N LYS A 254 2.52 -4.00 -13.78
CA LYS A 254 2.72 -4.24 -15.20
C LYS A 254 2.24 -3.08 -16.08
N ASN A 255 1.07 -2.52 -15.74
CA ASN A 255 0.38 -1.53 -16.57
C ASN A 255 0.54 -0.10 -16.01
N GLU A 256 1.08 0.05 -14.81
CA GLU A 256 1.29 1.32 -14.11
C GLU A 256 -0.02 2.12 -13.89
N THR A 257 -1.15 1.41 -13.91
CA THR A 257 -2.46 2.03 -13.61
C THR A 257 -2.65 2.16 -12.11
N ILE A 258 -3.24 3.29 -11.70
CA ILE A 258 -3.52 3.59 -10.29
C ILE A 258 -5.02 3.49 -10.06
N ASP A 259 -5.40 2.77 -9.01
CA ASP A 259 -6.74 2.79 -8.44
C ASP A 259 -6.66 3.12 -6.94
N THR A 260 -7.78 3.49 -6.31
CA THR A 260 -7.82 3.80 -4.87
C THR A 260 -8.63 2.72 -4.17
N LEU A 261 -8.04 2.12 -3.14
CA LEU A 261 -8.72 1.10 -2.33
C LEU A 261 -9.87 1.74 -1.54
N GLY A 262 -11.02 1.09 -1.58
CA GLY A 262 -12.16 1.53 -0.77
C GLY A 262 -12.67 2.91 -1.14
N LYS A 263 -12.73 3.24 -2.43
CA LYS A 263 -13.40 4.46 -2.92
C LYS A 263 -14.77 4.59 -2.25
N GLY A 264 -14.84 5.45 -1.22
CA GLY A 264 -16.09 5.82 -0.59
C GLY A 264 -17.08 6.37 -1.63
N LYS A 265 -18.38 6.45 -1.28
CA LYS A 265 -19.35 7.12 -2.13
C LYS A 265 -18.81 8.50 -2.50
N GLU A 266 -18.92 8.85 -3.77
CA GLU A 266 -18.55 10.16 -4.32
C GLU A 266 -18.97 11.29 -3.35
N GLY A 267 -18.00 12.09 -2.88
CA GLY A 267 -18.26 13.17 -1.92
C GLY A 267 -17.96 12.84 -0.44
N THR A 268 -17.47 11.64 -0.09
CA THR A 268 -16.99 11.36 1.27
C THR A 268 -15.49 11.68 1.38
N THR A 269 -15.12 12.46 2.40
CA THR A 269 -13.71 12.70 2.75
C THR A 269 -13.08 11.40 3.27
N SER A 270 -11.81 11.17 2.94
CA SER A 270 -11.05 10.07 3.52
C SER A 270 -11.06 10.16 5.06
N PRO A 271 -11.22 9.03 5.76
CA PRO A 271 -11.20 9.00 7.22
C PRO A 271 -9.79 9.11 7.80
N PHE A 272 -8.76 9.08 6.95
CA PHE A 272 -7.36 9.03 7.36
C PHE A 272 -6.75 10.43 7.40
N GLY A 273 -5.89 10.67 8.39
CA GLY A 273 -5.18 11.94 8.56
C GLY A 273 -3.95 12.03 7.67
N GLY A 274 -3.06 11.07 7.78
CA GLY A 274 -1.83 10.95 6.99
C GLY A 274 -1.23 9.58 7.19
N LEU A 275 -1.42 8.69 6.20
CA LEU A 275 -0.94 7.32 6.31
C LEU A 275 0.58 7.28 6.18
N ASP A 276 1.19 6.35 6.92
CA ASP A 276 2.64 6.21 6.98
C ASP A 276 3.04 4.80 6.51
N GLY A 277 3.20 3.83 7.39
CA GLY A 277 3.59 2.49 7.04
C GLY A 277 2.43 1.57 6.73
N ILE A 278 2.69 0.50 5.98
CA ILE A 278 1.73 -0.53 5.61
C ILE A 278 2.37 -1.91 5.56
N VAL A 279 1.74 -2.89 6.21
CA VAL A 279 2.08 -4.32 6.06
C VAL A 279 0.81 -5.14 5.91
N SER A 280 0.92 -6.33 5.31
CA SER A 280 -0.19 -7.28 5.22
C SER A 280 -0.13 -8.37 6.29
N ASP A 281 -1.23 -9.09 6.47
CA ASP A 281 -1.22 -10.41 7.07
C ASP A 281 -0.63 -11.44 6.09
N ALA A 282 -0.37 -12.66 6.58
CA ALA A 282 0.26 -13.72 5.77
C ALA A 282 -0.59 -14.19 4.56
N THR A 283 -1.87 -13.87 4.55
CA THR A 283 -2.83 -14.27 3.51
C THR A 283 -3.20 -13.15 2.53
N GLU A 284 -2.63 -11.95 2.70
CA GLU A 284 -2.98 -10.74 1.94
C GLU A 284 -4.48 -10.42 2.01
N THR A 285 -5.11 -10.72 3.16
CA THR A 285 -6.53 -10.46 3.43
C THR A 285 -6.73 -9.11 4.12
N TYR A 286 -5.78 -8.74 4.98
CA TYR A 286 -5.81 -7.50 5.76
C TYR A 286 -4.54 -6.72 5.59
N TYR A 287 -4.68 -5.38 5.51
CA TYR A 287 -3.57 -4.43 5.64
C TYR A 287 -3.63 -3.77 7.01
N TYR A 288 -2.49 -3.70 7.69
CA TYR A 288 -2.27 -2.95 8.93
C TYR A 288 -1.53 -1.68 8.57
N ILE A 289 -2.08 -0.52 8.92
CA ILE A 289 -1.62 0.77 8.42
C ILE A 289 -1.53 1.75 9.58
N THR A 290 -0.41 2.44 9.70
CA THR A 290 -0.23 3.54 10.65
C THR A 290 -0.70 4.86 10.07
N ASP A 291 -1.22 5.72 10.94
CA ASP A 291 -1.55 7.12 10.66
C ASP A 291 -0.67 7.99 11.58
N ASN A 292 0.36 8.58 10.98
CA ASN A 292 1.42 9.27 11.72
C ASN A 292 0.89 10.44 12.52
N PRO A 293 0.19 11.43 11.93
CA PRO A 293 -0.30 12.58 12.67
C PRO A 293 -1.42 12.25 13.66
N ALA A 294 -2.23 11.22 13.38
CA ALA A 294 -3.32 10.81 14.26
C ALA A 294 -2.86 9.88 15.38
N GLY A 295 -1.69 9.25 15.26
CA GLY A 295 -1.19 8.27 16.22
C GLY A 295 -2.06 7.02 16.30
N LYS A 296 -2.57 6.56 15.15
CA LYS A 296 -3.49 5.43 15.08
C LYS A 296 -2.92 4.28 14.29
N LEU A 297 -3.42 3.09 14.60
CA LEU A 297 -3.26 1.89 13.81
C LEU A 297 -4.63 1.48 13.27
N TYR A 298 -4.71 1.29 11.97
CA TYR A 298 -5.89 0.75 11.30
C TYR A 298 -5.65 -0.68 10.82
N VAL A 299 -6.72 -1.43 10.72
CA VAL A 299 -6.81 -2.64 9.89
C VAL A 299 -7.83 -2.39 8.79
N VAL A 300 -7.47 -2.76 7.55
CA VAL A 300 -8.25 -2.51 6.34
C VAL A 300 -8.39 -3.82 5.59
N ASN A 301 -9.59 -4.13 5.09
CA ASN A 301 -9.78 -5.26 4.18
C ASN A 301 -9.05 -5.01 2.86
N ALA A 302 -8.29 -5.99 2.38
CA ALA A 302 -7.52 -5.88 1.14
C ALA A 302 -8.37 -5.71 -0.13
N ASP A 303 -9.68 -5.91 -0.05
CA ASP A 303 -10.65 -5.63 -1.10
C ASP A 303 -11.29 -4.22 -1.00
N GLY A 304 -10.91 -3.45 0.01
CA GLY A 304 -11.42 -2.09 0.25
C GLY A 304 -12.82 -2.01 0.82
N THR A 305 -13.43 -3.11 1.25
CA THR A 305 -14.82 -3.13 1.73
C THR A 305 -15.02 -2.53 3.12
N GLY A 306 -13.95 -2.32 3.88
CA GLY A 306 -14.05 -1.72 5.21
C GLY A 306 -12.72 -1.58 5.93
N TYR A 307 -12.75 -0.81 6.99
CA TYR A 307 -11.62 -0.62 7.91
C TYR A 307 -12.11 -0.46 9.35
N VAL A 308 -11.20 -0.69 10.30
CA VAL A 308 -11.43 -0.46 11.74
C VAL A 308 -10.20 0.22 12.33
N THR A 309 -10.40 1.18 13.24
CA THR A 309 -9.33 1.65 14.11
C THR A 309 -9.00 0.53 15.10
N LEU A 310 -7.84 -0.09 14.91
CA LEU A 310 -7.39 -1.22 15.72
C LEU A 310 -6.82 -0.75 17.06
N ALA A 311 -6.13 0.39 17.04
CA ALA A 311 -5.62 1.04 18.25
C ALA A 311 -5.47 2.55 18.09
N ASP A 312 -5.66 3.27 19.20
CA ASP A 312 -5.11 4.58 19.45
C ASP A 312 -3.80 4.37 20.23
N LEU A 313 -2.68 4.76 19.64
CA LEU A 313 -1.35 4.54 20.21
C LEU A 313 -0.98 5.64 21.21
N HIS A 314 -1.86 6.63 21.41
CA HIS A 314 -1.70 7.75 22.35
C HIS A 314 -0.39 8.54 22.16
N THR A 315 0.16 8.52 20.96
CA THR A 315 1.38 9.24 20.56
C THR A 315 1.21 9.79 19.16
N LYS A 316 1.93 10.84 18.83
CA LYS A 316 2.10 11.28 17.45
C LYS A 316 3.36 10.63 16.88
N GLY A 317 3.37 10.39 15.56
CA GLY A 317 4.52 9.77 14.91
C GLY A 317 4.52 8.25 15.03
N ALA A 318 3.34 7.62 14.86
CA ALA A 318 3.25 6.21 14.53
C ALA A 318 3.77 6.06 13.08
N ALA A 319 5.05 5.71 12.95
CA ALA A 319 5.77 5.73 11.69
C ALA A 319 5.68 4.38 10.95
N ASP A 320 6.59 4.12 10.02
CA ASP A 320 6.52 2.94 9.16
C ASP A 320 6.70 1.64 9.95
N LEU A 321 5.67 0.80 9.90
CA LEU A 321 5.60 -0.43 10.69
C LEU A 321 6.17 -1.63 9.93
N GLY A 322 6.73 -2.58 10.69
CA GLY A 322 7.18 -3.87 10.17
C GLY A 322 6.42 -5.05 10.74
N SER A 323 6.56 -6.21 10.12
CA SER A 323 6.01 -7.47 10.60
C SER A 323 7.09 -8.54 10.78
N ILE A 324 6.82 -9.51 11.66
CA ILE A 324 7.66 -10.72 11.77
C ILE A 324 6.92 -11.86 11.06
N PRO A 325 7.42 -12.33 9.90
CA PRO A 325 6.77 -13.38 9.13
C PRO A 325 6.47 -14.63 9.96
N GLY A 326 5.24 -15.16 9.82
CA GLY A 326 4.80 -16.37 10.53
C GLY A 326 4.49 -16.19 12.01
N GLN A 327 4.58 -14.99 12.57
CA GLN A 327 4.32 -14.75 14.00
C GLN A 327 3.06 -13.93 14.30
N SER A 328 2.34 -13.44 13.30
CA SER A 328 1.23 -12.48 13.46
C SER A 328 1.61 -11.32 14.40
N THR A 329 2.83 -10.82 14.25
CA THR A 329 3.41 -9.77 15.10
C THR A 329 3.74 -8.57 14.23
N ILE A 330 3.26 -7.41 14.64
CA ILE A 330 3.62 -6.11 14.06
C ILE A 330 4.46 -5.31 15.05
N ILE A 331 5.40 -4.55 14.52
CA ILE A 331 6.26 -3.65 15.30
C ILE A 331 6.05 -2.24 14.75
N ILE A 332 5.81 -1.29 15.64
CA ILE A 332 5.50 0.10 15.29
C ILE A 332 6.58 1.01 15.89
N PRO A 333 7.31 1.76 15.06
CA PRO A 333 8.12 2.86 15.55
C PRO A 333 7.24 3.98 16.09
N LEU A 334 7.48 4.38 17.32
CA LEU A 334 6.86 5.52 17.99
C LEU A 334 7.88 6.66 17.98
N MET A 335 7.94 7.35 16.84
CA MET A 335 9.02 8.27 16.47
C MET A 335 9.26 9.36 17.53
N GLN A 336 8.19 9.98 18.04
CA GLN A 336 8.31 11.05 19.03
C GLN A 336 8.64 10.51 20.43
N ASP A 337 8.33 9.25 20.71
CA ASP A 337 8.64 8.60 21.99
C ASP A 337 10.02 7.94 22.01
N ASN A 338 10.76 7.97 20.88
CA ASN A 338 12.08 7.36 20.72
C ASN A 338 12.12 5.86 21.06
N LYS A 339 11.08 5.12 20.71
CA LYS A 339 10.96 3.69 21.03
C LYS A 339 10.20 2.93 19.94
N LEU A 340 10.28 1.59 20.00
CA LEU A 340 9.39 0.69 19.27
C LEU A 340 8.39 0.05 20.23
N ALA A 341 7.23 -0.30 19.71
CA ALA A 341 6.27 -1.16 20.40
C ALA A 341 5.89 -2.35 19.50
N ALA A 342 5.94 -3.56 20.05
CA ALA A 342 5.52 -4.78 19.38
C ALA A 342 4.16 -5.24 19.86
N TYR A 343 3.33 -5.67 18.94
CA TYR A 343 1.98 -6.15 19.20
C TYR A 343 1.73 -7.49 18.52
N LYS A 344 1.09 -8.39 19.23
CA LYS A 344 0.50 -9.61 18.69
C LYS A 344 -0.88 -9.29 18.14
N ILE A 345 -1.15 -9.68 16.90
CA ILE A 345 -2.49 -9.70 16.32
C ILE A 345 -3.20 -10.94 16.86
N VAL A 346 -4.43 -10.76 17.35
CA VAL A 346 -5.29 -11.82 17.91
C VAL A 346 -6.66 -11.68 17.24
N GLU A 347 -7.15 -12.79 16.71
CA GLU A 347 -8.48 -12.96 16.11
C GLU A 347 -9.46 -13.59 17.10
#